data_473e9a69debcf6855bebd62bda7d142f
#
_entry.id   473e9a69debcf6855bebd62bda7d142f
#
_cell.length_a   1.000
_cell.length_b   1.000
_cell.length_c   1.000
_cell.angle_alpha   90.00
_cell.angle_beta   90.00
_cell.angle_gamma   90.00
#
_symmetry.space_group_name_H-M   'P 1'
#
loop_
_entity.id
_entity.type
_entity.pdbx_description
1 polymer ?
#
loop_
_entity_poly.entity_id
_entity_poly.type
_entity_poly.pdbx_seq_one_letter_code
_entity_poly.pdbx_strand_id
1 'polypeptide(L)'
;IEIMNDRDSFNATHVLMMDDDVVVTPEALFRTYMLLRCRREEYAAMSIGGAMLRMDRQSIQVEAGASWNAGRLVSNKAGIDLSLGENCLLNEIEEYTEYNAWWYCCMPMEVVSRSNLPLPLFIRGDDLEYGLRNRLYVVLLNGICVWHEPFENKYASYLHYYIIRNLLYDNALHFPNYKLSSF
;
A
#
# COMPACT_ATOMS: atom_id res chain seq x y z
N ILE A 1 -2.93 18.90 0.99
CA ILE A 1 -2.58 20.34 0.83
C ILE A 1 -1.41 20.70 1.73
N GLU A 2 -1.41 20.30 3.01
CA GLU A 2 -0.30 20.58 3.94
C GLU A 2 1.02 20.01 3.44
N ILE A 3 1.05 18.74 3.05
CA ILE A 3 2.24 18.07 2.48
C ILE A 3 2.85 18.88 1.32
N MET A 4 2.00 19.50 0.48
CA MET A 4 2.51 20.30 -0.65
C MET A 4 3.02 21.64 -0.21
N ASN A 5 2.45 22.23 0.82
CA ASN A 5 2.93 23.49 1.37
C ASN A 5 4.30 23.30 2.07
N ASP A 6 4.49 22.14 2.70
CA ASP A 6 5.71 21.82 3.42
C ASP A 6 6.82 21.26 2.52
N ARG A 7 6.46 20.76 1.33
CA ARG A 7 7.41 20.21 0.36
C ARG A 7 8.62 21.10 0.14
N ASP A 8 8.37 22.37 -0.16
CA ASP A 8 9.41 23.33 -0.51
C ASP A 8 10.22 23.76 0.73
N SER A 9 9.59 23.76 1.90
CA SER A 9 10.24 24.10 3.18
C SER A 9 11.25 23.05 3.62
N PHE A 10 10.98 21.77 3.34
CA PHE A 10 11.83 20.66 3.76
C PHE A 10 12.67 20.05 2.63
N ASN A 11 12.55 20.54 1.41
CA ASN A 11 13.16 19.93 0.21
C ASN A 11 12.89 18.42 0.14
N ALA A 12 11.65 18.04 0.44
CA ALA A 12 11.25 16.63 0.52
C ALA A 12 11.23 15.99 -0.87
N THR A 13 11.85 14.83 -0.98
CA THR A 13 11.89 14.02 -2.22
C THR A 13 10.83 12.93 -2.24
N HIS A 14 10.38 12.48 -1.07
CA HIS A 14 9.39 11.44 -0.89
C HIS A 14 8.43 11.81 0.23
N VAL A 15 7.24 11.23 0.20
CA VAL A 15 6.24 11.29 1.25
C VAL A 15 5.92 9.88 1.73
N LEU A 16 5.84 9.69 3.03
CA LEU A 16 5.37 8.45 3.62
C LEU A 16 3.91 8.64 4.05
N MET A 17 3.02 7.92 3.39
CA MET A 17 1.64 7.75 3.82
C MET A 17 1.59 6.60 4.83
N MET A 18 0.93 6.83 5.95
CA MET A 18 0.82 5.85 7.02
C MET A 18 -0.48 6.08 7.78
N ASP A 19 -1.20 4.99 8.10
CA ASP A 19 -2.40 5.05 8.93
C ASP A 19 -2.03 5.50 10.37
N ASP A 20 -2.96 6.14 11.05
CA ASP A 20 -2.75 6.68 12.40
C ASP A 20 -2.93 5.62 13.51
N ASP A 21 -3.42 4.43 13.15
CA ASP A 21 -3.69 3.32 14.06
C ASP A 21 -2.77 2.10 13.86
N VAL A 22 -1.60 2.32 13.27
CA VAL A 22 -0.58 1.29 13.12
C VAL A 22 0.52 1.41 14.18
N VAL A 23 1.18 0.30 14.46
CA VAL A 23 2.44 0.27 15.20
C VAL A 23 3.58 0.08 14.21
N VAL A 24 4.52 1.00 14.21
CA VAL A 24 5.72 0.96 13.36
C VAL A 24 6.97 0.99 14.23
N THR A 25 8.01 0.26 13.83
CA THR A 25 9.30 0.34 14.50
C THR A 25 10.19 1.40 13.87
N PRO A 26 11.09 2.05 14.64
CA PRO A 26 12.09 2.95 14.07
C PRO A 26 12.94 2.28 12.99
N GLU A 27 13.16 0.98 13.10
CA GLU A 27 13.91 0.18 12.14
C GLU A 27 13.26 0.17 10.74
N ALA A 28 11.93 0.10 10.66
CA ALA A 28 11.23 0.16 9.37
C ALA A 28 11.45 1.50 8.66
N LEU A 29 11.42 2.60 9.41
CA LEU A 29 11.71 3.94 8.89
C LEU A 29 13.17 4.07 8.44
N PHE A 30 14.10 3.54 9.24
CA PHE A 30 15.52 3.54 8.90
C PHE A 30 15.79 2.74 7.62
N ARG A 31 15.20 1.53 7.48
CA ARG A 31 15.33 0.70 6.28
C ARG A 31 14.77 1.39 5.04
N THR A 32 13.62 2.03 5.17
CA THR A 32 13.03 2.82 4.09
C THR A 32 13.97 3.95 3.65
N TYR A 33 14.50 4.71 4.60
CA TYR A 33 15.47 5.76 4.32
C TYR A 33 16.75 5.22 3.64
N MET A 34 17.30 4.12 4.16
CA MET A 34 18.50 3.50 3.60
C MET A 34 18.26 2.97 2.18
N LEU A 35 17.11 2.35 1.93
CA LEU A 35 16.76 1.89 0.59
C LEU A 35 16.69 3.06 -0.40
N LEU A 36 16.06 4.18 -0.02
CA LEU A 36 16.05 5.40 -0.83
C LEU A 36 17.44 5.98 -1.08
N ARG A 37 18.35 5.89 -0.10
CA ARG A 37 19.72 6.40 -0.23
C ARG A 37 20.62 5.52 -1.08
N CYS A 38 20.40 4.20 -1.03
CA CYS A 38 21.26 3.21 -1.68
C CYS A 38 20.73 2.72 -3.03
N ARG A 39 19.50 3.15 -3.43
CA ARG A 39 18.92 2.74 -4.71
C ARG A 39 19.75 3.21 -5.90
N ARG A 40 19.69 2.45 -6.97
CA ARG A 40 20.25 2.87 -8.26
C ARG A 40 19.37 3.96 -8.88
N GLU A 41 19.92 4.76 -9.77
CA GLU A 41 19.22 5.87 -10.42
C GLU A 41 17.99 5.40 -11.22
N GLU A 42 18.07 4.22 -11.84
CA GLU A 42 16.95 3.59 -12.55
C GLU A 42 15.71 3.35 -11.69
N TYR A 43 15.87 3.30 -10.36
CA TYR A 43 14.80 3.16 -9.36
C TYR A 43 14.47 4.48 -8.65
N ALA A 44 14.85 5.62 -9.21
CA ALA A 44 14.61 6.92 -8.57
C ALA A 44 13.12 7.18 -8.28
N ALA A 45 12.25 6.73 -9.19
CA ALA A 45 10.79 6.90 -9.09
C ALA A 45 10.07 5.73 -8.39
N MET A 46 10.80 4.84 -7.71
CA MET A 46 10.16 3.74 -7.00
C MET A 46 9.37 4.22 -5.78
N SER A 47 8.31 3.50 -5.47
CA SER A 47 7.61 3.57 -4.19
C SER A 47 8.04 2.41 -3.31
N ILE A 48 8.07 2.61 -2.00
CA ILE A 48 8.39 1.56 -1.03
C ILE A 48 7.14 1.24 -0.24
N GLY A 49 6.67 0.00 -0.37
CA GLY A 49 5.56 -0.52 0.40
C GLY A 49 6.02 -1.17 1.69
N GLY A 50 5.21 -1.08 2.73
CA GLY A 50 5.37 -1.84 3.96
C GLY A 50 4.36 -2.97 4.06
N ALA A 51 4.81 -4.15 4.49
CA ALA A 51 3.93 -5.25 4.77
C ALA A 51 3.03 -4.95 5.99
N MET A 52 1.80 -5.47 5.97
CA MET A 52 0.90 -5.43 7.11
C MET A 52 0.96 -6.76 7.86
N LEU A 53 1.27 -6.70 9.14
CA LEU A 53 1.22 -7.81 10.08
C LEU A 53 0.06 -7.60 11.06
N ARG A 54 -0.43 -8.69 11.64
CA ARG A 54 -1.49 -8.64 12.64
C ARG A 54 -0.95 -8.13 14.00
N MET A 55 -1.70 -7.25 14.64
CA MET A 55 -1.35 -6.77 15.98
C MET A 55 -1.58 -7.84 17.05
N ASP A 56 -2.60 -8.68 16.90
CA ASP A 56 -2.95 -9.76 17.82
C ASP A 56 -2.11 -11.04 17.66
N ARG A 57 -1.51 -11.24 16.48
CA ARG A 57 -0.60 -12.35 16.15
C ARG A 57 0.55 -11.80 15.33
N GLN A 58 1.55 -11.25 15.98
CA GLN A 58 2.58 -10.39 15.41
C GLN A 58 3.47 -11.02 14.34
N SER A 59 3.51 -12.35 14.24
CA SER A 59 4.24 -13.06 13.18
C SER A 59 3.40 -13.29 11.92
N ILE A 60 2.07 -13.10 11.97
CA ILE A 60 1.21 -13.36 10.82
C ILE A 60 1.16 -12.14 9.91
N GLN A 61 1.67 -12.29 8.71
CA GLN A 61 1.57 -11.31 7.65
C GLN A 61 0.20 -11.40 6.99
N VAL A 62 -0.49 -10.26 6.89
CA VAL A 62 -1.80 -10.16 6.24
C VAL A 62 -1.61 -9.90 4.75
N GLU A 63 -0.68 -9.01 4.42
CA GLU A 63 -0.43 -8.60 3.04
C GLU A 63 0.96 -7.97 2.92
N ALA A 64 1.63 -8.19 1.79
CA ALA A 64 2.80 -7.46 1.38
C ALA A 64 2.64 -7.02 -0.08
N GLY A 65 1.94 -5.89 -0.27
CA GLY A 65 1.50 -5.41 -1.56
C GLY A 65 0.37 -6.25 -2.15
N ALA A 66 -0.21 -5.75 -3.23
CA ALA A 66 -1.32 -6.43 -3.90
C ALA A 66 -1.32 -6.15 -5.40
N SER A 67 -2.08 -6.96 -6.12
CA SER A 67 -2.36 -6.79 -7.54
C SER A 67 -3.86 -6.79 -7.79
N TRP A 68 -4.26 -6.15 -8.90
CA TRP A 68 -5.65 -6.12 -9.32
C TRP A 68 -5.88 -7.17 -10.40
N ASN A 69 -6.71 -8.15 -10.10
CA ASN A 69 -7.01 -9.21 -11.04
C ASN A 69 -8.53 -9.35 -11.22
N ALA A 70 -9.00 -9.04 -12.42
CA ALA A 70 -10.38 -9.27 -12.85
C ALA A 70 -11.43 -8.73 -11.85
N GLY A 71 -11.27 -7.48 -11.40
CA GLY A 71 -12.18 -6.81 -10.48
C GLY A 71 -11.99 -7.17 -9.01
N ARG A 72 -10.91 -7.86 -8.67
CA ARG A 72 -10.59 -8.25 -7.29
C ARG A 72 -9.18 -7.82 -6.93
N LEU A 73 -9.05 -7.33 -5.72
CA LEU A 73 -7.76 -7.16 -5.09
C LEU A 73 -7.23 -8.52 -4.65
N VAL A 74 -6.02 -8.86 -5.08
CA VAL A 74 -5.31 -10.08 -4.68
C VAL A 74 -4.12 -9.67 -3.84
N SER A 75 -4.22 -9.90 -2.54
CA SER A 75 -3.15 -9.62 -1.59
C SER A 75 -1.99 -10.58 -1.79
N ASN A 76 -0.80 -10.05 -2.00
CA ASN A 76 0.42 -10.84 -2.12
C ASN A 76 0.84 -11.33 -0.73
N LYS A 77 1.39 -12.56 -0.69
CA LYS A 77 1.99 -13.16 0.52
C LYS A 77 1.06 -13.15 1.75
N ALA A 78 -0.24 -13.32 1.51
CA ALA A 78 -1.26 -13.29 2.55
C ALA A 78 -1.21 -14.52 3.43
N GLY A 79 -1.35 -14.33 4.75
CA GLY A 79 -1.45 -15.41 5.73
C GLY A 79 -0.13 -16.12 6.07
N ILE A 80 1.00 -15.59 5.64
CA ILE A 80 2.33 -16.16 5.94
C ILE A 80 2.68 -15.96 7.40
N ASP A 81 3.07 -17.05 8.08
CA ASP A 81 3.62 -17.00 9.44
C ASP A 81 5.14 -16.83 9.41
N LEU A 82 5.61 -15.64 9.70
CA LEU A 82 7.04 -15.28 9.69
C LEU A 82 7.81 -15.78 10.94
N SER A 83 7.17 -16.50 11.86
CA SER A 83 7.87 -17.22 12.92
C SER A 83 8.58 -18.48 12.38
N LEU A 84 8.23 -18.93 11.18
CA LEU A 84 8.82 -20.09 10.52
C LEU A 84 9.89 -19.64 9.53
N GLY A 85 11.09 -20.18 9.67
CA GLY A 85 12.26 -19.78 8.85
C GLY A 85 12.06 -19.99 7.36
N GLU A 86 11.42 -21.09 6.94
CA GLU A 86 11.06 -21.34 5.55
C GLU A 86 10.12 -20.25 4.98
N ASN A 87 9.19 -19.75 5.79
CA ASN A 87 8.27 -18.70 5.36
C ASN A 87 8.98 -17.35 5.20
N CYS A 88 10.00 -17.09 6.01
CA CYS A 88 10.84 -15.91 5.80
C CYS A 88 11.57 -15.98 4.46
N LEU A 89 12.06 -17.15 4.05
CA LEU A 89 12.69 -17.33 2.75
C LEU A 89 11.68 -17.20 1.59
N LEU A 90 10.48 -17.76 1.74
CA LEU A 90 9.40 -17.60 0.77
C LEU A 90 8.98 -16.13 0.63
N ASN A 91 9.02 -15.38 1.73
CA ASN A 91 8.69 -13.97 1.74
C ASN A 91 9.70 -13.09 0.96
N GLU A 92 10.93 -13.57 0.71
CA GLU A 92 11.91 -12.89 -0.14
C GLU A 92 11.65 -13.06 -1.65
N ILE A 93 10.80 -14.00 -2.05
CA ILE A 93 10.47 -14.18 -3.47
C ILE A 93 9.72 -12.95 -3.95
N GLU A 94 10.24 -12.32 -5.01
CA GLU A 94 9.61 -11.16 -5.61
C GLU A 94 8.29 -11.55 -6.30
N GLU A 95 7.23 -10.82 -6.00
CA GLU A 95 5.93 -10.97 -6.63
C GLU A 95 5.52 -9.64 -7.28
N TYR A 96 4.83 -9.74 -8.42
CA TYR A 96 4.31 -8.56 -9.10
C TYR A 96 3.33 -7.81 -8.19
N THR A 97 3.60 -6.52 -7.99
CA THR A 97 2.83 -5.64 -7.11
C THR A 97 2.41 -4.40 -7.87
N GLU A 98 1.10 -4.18 -7.99
CA GLU A 98 0.55 -3.02 -8.67
C GLU A 98 0.27 -1.87 -7.70
N TYR A 99 0.06 -2.20 -6.42
CA TYR A 99 -0.29 -1.22 -5.41
C TYR A 99 0.17 -1.68 -4.02
N ASN A 100 0.39 -0.71 -3.14
CA ASN A 100 0.55 -0.93 -1.70
C ASN A 100 -0.35 0.04 -0.93
N ALA A 101 -1.06 -0.50 0.05
CA ALA A 101 -1.97 0.29 0.88
C ALA A 101 -1.24 1.33 1.73
N TRP A 102 -1.98 2.37 2.12
CA TRP A 102 -1.40 3.50 2.83
C TRP A 102 -1.22 3.29 4.34
N TRP A 103 -1.40 2.07 4.84
CA TRP A 103 -0.86 1.76 6.17
C TRP A 103 0.65 1.96 6.27
N TYR A 104 1.36 1.83 5.12
CA TYR A 104 2.76 2.23 4.96
C TYR A 104 3.13 2.27 3.47
N CYS A 105 3.13 3.43 2.88
CA CYS A 105 3.50 3.61 1.48
C CYS A 105 4.35 4.87 1.31
N CYS A 106 5.64 4.69 1.05
CA CYS A 106 6.55 5.79 0.75
C CYS A 106 6.63 5.99 -0.76
N MET A 107 6.20 7.14 -1.24
CA MET A 107 6.13 7.45 -2.68
C MET A 107 6.90 8.72 -3.04
N PRO A 108 7.39 8.84 -4.30
CA PRO A 108 8.06 10.04 -4.77
C PRO A 108 7.15 11.26 -4.72
N MET A 109 7.70 12.43 -4.37
CA MET A 109 6.94 13.68 -4.35
C MET A 109 6.46 14.13 -5.73
N GLU A 110 7.04 13.60 -6.82
CA GLU A 110 6.62 13.90 -8.20
C GLU A 110 5.17 13.50 -8.46
N VAL A 111 4.68 12.45 -7.81
CA VAL A 111 3.29 12.01 -7.97
C VAL A 111 2.31 12.86 -7.14
N VAL A 112 2.80 13.60 -6.16
CA VAL A 112 1.98 14.40 -5.26
C VAL A 112 1.88 15.83 -5.76
N SER A 113 0.74 16.18 -6.35
CA SER A 113 0.50 17.52 -6.89
C SER A 113 -0.96 17.95 -6.71
N ARG A 114 -1.22 19.27 -6.83
CA ARG A 114 -2.59 19.80 -6.74
C ARG A 114 -3.52 19.28 -7.84
N SER A 115 -2.96 18.90 -8.98
CA SER A 115 -3.71 18.31 -10.11
C SER A 115 -3.83 16.78 -10.01
N ASN A 116 -3.18 16.16 -9.05
CA ASN A 116 -3.15 14.71 -8.85
C ASN A 116 -3.45 14.33 -7.39
N LEU A 117 -4.55 14.85 -6.86
CA LEU A 117 -5.01 14.48 -5.53
C LEU A 117 -5.69 13.11 -5.56
N PRO A 118 -5.67 12.35 -4.46
CA PRO A 118 -6.52 11.17 -4.31
C PRO A 118 -7.97 11.51 -4.55
N LEU A 119 -8.71 10.57 -5.11
CA LEU A 119 -10.16 10.71 -5.25
C LEU A 119 -10.82 10.70 -3.86
N PRO A 120 -11.95 11.40 -3.69
CA PRO A 120 -12.67 11.44 -2.42
C PRO A 120 -13.48 10.14 -2.20
N LEU A 121 -12.79 9.02 -2.30
CA LEU A 121 -13.33 7.70 -1.96
C LEU A 121 -13.25 7.55 -0.45
N PHE A 122 -14.41 7.35 0.18
CA PHE A 122 -14.50 7.27 1.63
C PHE A 122 -14.22 5.84 2.10
N ILE A 123 -13.35 5.68 3.10
CA ILE A 123 -13.00 4.46 3.84
C ILE A 123 -12.04 3.50 3.13
N ARG A 124 -12.20 3.22 1.84
CA ARG A 124 -11.37 2.25 1.10
C ARG A 124 -11.33 2.59 -0.39
N GLY A 125 -10.23 2.23 -1.03
CA GLY A 125 -10.05 2.31 -2.47
C GLY A 125 -9.38 3.59 -2.95
N ASP A 126 -9.21 4.60 -2.11
CA ASP A 126 -8.47 5.82 -2.42
C ASP A 126 -6.98 5.55 -2.66
N ASP A 127 -6.38 4.72 -1.84
CA ASP A 127 -5.02 4.22 -1.96
C ASP A 127 -4.83 3.32 -3.20
N LEU A 128 -5.77 2.40 -3.42
CA LEU A 128 -5.79 1.51 -4.58
C LEU A 128 -5.92 2.31 -5.88
N GLU A 129 -6.92 3.20 -5.98
CA GLU A 129 -7.13 4.04 -7.15
C GLU A 129 -5.90 4.89 -7.45
N TYR A 130 -5.34 5.52 -6.41
CA TYR A 130 -4.18 6.37 -6.56
C TYR A 130 -2.94 5.59 -7.03
N GLY A 131 -2.72 4.40 -6.49
CA GLY A 131 -1.63 3.50 -6.89
C GLY A 131 -1.76 3.07 -8.36
N LEU A 132 -2.94 2.59 -8.76
CA LEU A 132 -3.21 2.16 -10.14
C LEU A 132 -3.09 3.31 -11.14
N ARG A 133 -3.66 4.47 -10.83
CA ARG A 133 -3.61 5.67 -11.68
C ARG A 133 -2.20 6.16 -11.92
N ASN A 134 -1.37 6.16 -10.89
CA ASN A 134 0.01 6.63 -10.96
C ASN A 134 0.99 5.56 -11.42
N ARG A 135 0.56 4.29 -11.57
CA ARG A 135 1.40 3.17 -11.98
C ARG A 135 2.69 3.11 -11.17
N LEU A 136 2.55 3.19 -9.86
CA LEU A 136 3.69 3.21 -8.96
C LEU A 136 4.48 1.90 -9.08
N TYR A 137 5.79 2.00 -9.28
CA TYR A 137 6.65 0.84 -9.15
C TYR A 137 6.91 0.58 -7.67
N VAL A 138 6.26 -0.41 -7.12
CA VAL A 138 6.29 -0.72 -5.70
C VAL A 138 7.36 -1.76 -5.39
N VAL A 139 8.28 -1.40 -4.51
CA VAL A 139 9.30 -2.30 -3.95
C VAL A 139 8.91 -2.65 -2.53
N LEU A 140 8.95 -3.93 -2.22
CA LEU A 140 8.72 -4.48 -0.88
C LEU A 140 10.00 -5.13 -0.39
N LEU A 141 10.38 -4.82 0.84
CA LEU A 141 11.58 -5.37 1.46
C LEU A 141 11.22 -5.94 2.84
N ASN A 142 11.68 -7.15 3.12
CA ASN A 142 11.54 -7.73 4.45
C ASN A 142 12.13 -6.81 5.53
N GLY A 143 11.36 -6.66 6.63
CA GLY A 143 11.70 -5.74 7.72
C GLY A 143 11.23 -4.29 7.50
N ILE A 144 10.49 -4.02 6.42
CA ILE A 144 9.66 -2.81 6.30
C ILE A 144 8.21 -3.25 6.45
N CYS A 145 7.67 -3.09 7.65
CA CYS A 145 6.33 -3.54 7.99
C CYS A 145 5.72 -2.70 9.11
N VAL A 146 4.42 -2.84 9.24
CA VAL A 146 3.62 -2.28 10.35
C VAL A 146 2.74 -3.36 10.95
N TRP A 147 2.37 -3.20 12.21
CA TRP A 147 1.32 -4.00 12.85
C TRP A 147 0.04 -3.19 12.90
N HIS A 148 -1.01 -3.81 12.40
CA HIS A 148 -2.33 -3.20 12.30
C HIS A 148 -3.36 -4.10 12.96
N GLU A 149 -4.41 -3.52 13.56
CA GLU A 149 -5.52 -4.29 14.08
C GLU A 149 -6.23 -5.03 12.94
N PRO A 150 -6.55 -6.34 13.11
CA PRO A 150 -7.25 -7.10 12.08
C PRO A 150 -8.56 -6.45 11.64
N PHE A 151 -8.79 -6.39 10.33
CA PHE A 151 -9.98 -5.75 9.76
C PHE A 151 -11.29 -6.38 10.23
N GLU A 152 -11.29 -7.68 10.55
CA GLU A 152 -12.44 -8.37 11.10
C GLU A 152 -12.93 -7.78 12.45
N ASN A 153 -12.04 -7.15 13.22
CA ASN A 153 -12.38 -6.48 14.47
C ASN A 153 -13.01 -5.10 14.27
N LYS A 154 -12.80 -4.51 13.10
CA LYS A 154 -13.33 -3.19 12.73
C LYS A 154 -14.60 -3.27 11.90
N TYR A 155 -15.22 -4.45 11.83
CA TYR A 155 -16.37 -4.70 10.98
C TYR A 155 -17.59 -3.86 11.39
N ALA A 156 -18.16 -3.18 10.39
CA ALA A 156 -19.45 -2.52 10.49
C ALA A 156 -20.23 -2.72 9.19
N SER A 157 -21.53 -2.97 9.28
CA SER A 157 -22.37 -3.33 8.14
C SER A 157 -22.36 -2.27 7.01
N TYR A 158 -22.23 -0.99 7.36
CA TYR A 158 -22.14 0.10 6.36
C TYR A 158 -20.87 0.06 5.53
N LEU A 159 -19.80 -0.60 6.01
CA LEU A 159 -18.54 -0.73 5.26
C LEU A 159 -18.74 -1.50 3.96
N HIS A 160 -19.63 -2.49 3.91
CA HIS A 160 -19.92 -3.22 2.67
C HIS A 160 -20.40 -2.31 1.55
N TYR A 161 -21.26 -1.34 1.88
CA TYR A 161 -21.70 -0.38 0.87
C TYR A 161 -20.52 0.36 0.23
N TYR A 162 -19.61 0.88 1.07
CA TYR A 162 -18.45 1.63 0.58
C TYR A 162 -17.47 0.73 -0.17
N ILE A 163 -17.21 -0.48 0.32
CA ILE A 163 -16.34 -1.44 -0.35
C ILE A 163 -16.86 -1.72 -1.77
N ILE A 164 -18.13 -2.11 -1.90
CA ILE A 164 -18.73 -2.43 -3.21
C ILE A 164 -18.76 -1.20 -4.10
N ARG A 165 -19.22 -0.06 -3.59
CA ARG A 165 -19.27 1.20 -4.34
C ARG A 165 -17.89 1.58 -4.89
N ASN A 166 -16.87 1.55 -4.05
CA ASN A 166 -15.52 1.99 -4.43
C ASN A 166 -14.88 1.01 -5.42
N LEU A 167 -15.06 -0.30 -5.22
CA LEU A 167 -14.64 -1.31 -6.20
C LEU A 167 -15.27 -1.09 -7.58
N LEU A 168 -16.55 -0.69 -7.64
CA LEU A 168 -17.22 -0.38 -8.90
C LEU A 168 -16.63 0.88 -9.56
N TYR A 169 -16.26 1.90 -8.76
CA TYR A 169 -15.57 3.09 -9.28
C TYR A 169 -14.19 2.72 -9.82
N ASP A 170 -13.40 1.96 -9.09
CA ASP A 170 -12.06 1.55 -9.50
C ASP A 170 -12.09 0.73 -10.79
N ASN A 171 -13.05 -0.20 -10.90
CA ASN A 171 -13.24 -0.94 -12.14
C ASN A 171 -13.68 -0.05 -13.31
N ALA A 172 -14.59 0.88 -13.09
CA ALA A 172 -15.04 1.77 -14.15
C ALA A 172 -13.92 2.68 -14.66
N LEU A 173 -13.02 3.11 -13.77
CA LEU A 173 -11.92 4.01 -14.12
C LEU A 173 -10.75 3.28 -14.78
N HIS A 174 -10.37 2.13 -14.27
CA HIS A 174 -9.14 1.44 -14.68
C HIS A 174 -9.38 0.25 -15.62
N PHE A 175 -10.59 -0.36 -15.55
CA PHE A 175 -10.93 -1.56 -16.31
C PHE A 175 -12.31 -1.45 -16.97
N PRO A 176 -12.55 -0.45 -17.85
CA PRO A 176 -13.88 -0.13 -18.40
C PRO A 176 -14.52 -1.27 -19.21
N ASN A 177 -13.70 -2.22 -19.66
CA ASN A 177 -14.19 -3.40 -20.41
C ASN A 177 -14.61 -4.56 -19.50
N TYR A 178 -14.46 -4.43 -18.19
CA TYR A 178 -14.85 -5.45 -17.24
C TYR A 178 -16.37 -5.49 -17.07
N LYS A 179 -16.98 -6.64 -17.33
CA LYS A 179 -18.44 -6.78 -17.26
C LYS A 179 -18.88 -6.94 -15.81
N LEU A 180 -19.85 -6.12 -15.38
CA LEU A 180 -20.49 -6.21 -14.06
C LEU A 180 -21.10 -7.59 -13.77
N SER A 181 -21.43 -8.38 -14.81
CA SER A 181 -21.91 -9.76 -14.64
C SER A 181 -20.87 -10.74 -14.10
N SER A 182 -19.63 -10.29 -13.91
CA SER A 182 -18.53 -11.08 -13.36
C SER A 182 -18.28 -10.79 -11.87
N PHE A 183 -19.05 -9.86 -11.27
CA PHE A 183 -19.17 -9.65 -9.83
C PHE A 183 -20.25 -10.59 -9.26
#